data_c40cc71add4a2059f2a245c040fda55c
#
_entry.id   c40cc71add4a2059f2a245c040fda55c
#
_cell.length_a   1.000
_cell.length_b   1.000
_cell.length_c   1.000
_cell.angle_alpha   90.00
_cell.angle_beta   90.00
_cell.angle_gamma   90.00
#
_symmetry.space_group_name_H-M   'P 1'
#
loop_
_entity.id
_entity.type
_entity.pdbx_description
1 polymer ?
#
loop_
_entity_poly.entity_id
_entity_poly.type
_entity_poly.pdbx_seq_one_letter_code
_entity_poly.pdbx_strand_id
1 'polypeptide(L)'
;MTNRPNPTPWGPDNPHPLSKLKTELVWEGKYDEYGNRRPVRLPASPLPLQRIESIDEPHDRLLAEAHQMGLPFGDEEFKARAHRDDFRNMLIWGDNKLVMASLLDQFRGKVDLIYIDPPFDVGADFTMQVQIGDEGDAVQKEQSILEAVAYRDTWGKGTDSYLYMMFERLMLMRELLSESGSIYVHCDYRVDSVIRMIIEEVFGTSRYRSKLIWKKDAVGKGAKKIAKHWPRTFDEILFYTKADSYFYNAQFAGLDEKQLKEFRYRDPDGRIFKRTSLGDYSEKSIGEMEAAGLIYLSSTGHKYKKYYLDEYTLLRDSIVSDIPGFGVATSSYERVGYDTQKPEGLLELIVQASSDEGGLVADFFCGSGTTLAVAERLGRRWIGVDLGRYAVHT
;
A
#
# COMPACT_ATOMS: atom_id res chain seq x y z
N MET A 1 -3.26 -61.73 -14.38
CA MET A 1 -2.24 -60.71 -14.71
C MET A 1 -2.86 -59.77 -15.73
N THR A 2 -3.28 -58.58 -15.31
CA THR A 2 -3.90 -57.60 -16.21
C THR A 2 -2.78 -56.90 -17.00
N ASN A 3 -2.74 -57.19 -18.29
CA ASN A 3 -1.87 -56.55 -19.26
C ASN A 3 -2.22 -55.04 -19.29
N ARG A 4 -1.57 -54.21 -18.49
CA ARG A 4 -1.63 -52.75 -18.66
C ARG A 4 -0.83 -52.43 -19.94
N PRO A 5 -1.41 -51.76 -20.93
CA PRO A 5 -0.64 -51.35 -22.10
C PRO A 5 0.51 -50.48 -21.64
N ASN A 6 1.72 -50.71 -22.18
CA ASN A 6 2.85 -49.85 -21.93
C ASN A 6 2.46 -48.41 -22.31
N PRO A 7 2.71 -47.42 -21.44
CA PRO A 7 2.40 -46.04 -21.76
C PRO A 7 3.15 -45.63 -23.03
N THR A 8 2.43 -45.06 -23.98
CA THR A 8 3.02 -44.52 -25.22
C THR A 8 4.13 -43.54 -24.85
N PRO A 9 5.38 -43.73 -25.34
CA PRO A 9 6.45 -42.85 -25.03
C PRO A 9 6.14 -41.43 -25.53
N TRP A 10 6.57 -40.43 -24.75
CA TRP A 10 6.44 -39.03 -25.13
C TRP A 10 7.34 -38.72 -26.35
N GLY A 11 6.86 -37.92 -27.30
CA GLY A 11 7.57 -37.57 -28.52
C GLY A 11 6.87 -36.47 -29.32
N PRO A 12 7.37 -36.15 -30.53
CA PRO A 12 6.80 -35.08 -31.36
C PRO A 12 5.28 -35.21 -31.60
N ASP A 13 4.81 -36.42 -31.81
CA ASP A 13 3.40 -36.70 -32.06
C ASP A 13 2.57 -36.93 -30.77
N ASN A 14 3.25 -37.07 -29.62
CA ASN A 14 2.65 -37.28 -28.32
C ASN A 14 3.42 -36.47 -27.28
N PRO A 15 3.34 -35.11 -27.30
CA PRO A 15 4.09 -34.28 -26.38
C PRO A 15 3.59 -34.44 -24.93
N HIS A 16 4.53 -34.49 -24.00
CA HIS A 16 4.19 -34.57 -22.59
C HIS A 16 3.31 -33.38 -22.18
N PRO A 17 2.20 -33.59 -21.43
CA PRO A 17 1.32 -32.49 -21.01
C PRO A 17 2.04 -31.33 -20.38
N LEU A 18 3.10 -31.57 -19.59
CA LEU A 18 3.92 -30.53 -18.96
C LEU A 18 4.65 -29.62 -19.96
N SER A 19 4.87 -30.07 -21.23
CA SER A 19 5.52 -29.26 -22.27
C SER A 19 4.66 -28.06 -22.72
N LYS A 20 3.35 -28.09 -22.43
CA LYS A 20 2.39 -27.04 -22.76
C LYS A 20 2.03 -26.16 -21.57
N LEU A 21 2.59 -26.45 -20.37
CA LEU A 21 2.31 -25.65 -19.18
C LEU A 21 3.04 -24.31 -19.29
N LYS A 22 2.33 -23.28 -18.89
CA LYS A 22 2.91 -21.95 -18.63
C LYS A 22 3.50 -21.92 -17.23
N THR A 23 4.45 -21.01 -16.98
CA THR A 23 4.95 -20.75 -15.63
C THR A 23 3.78 -20.37 -14.72
N GLU A 24 3.60 -21.11 -13.65
CA GLU A 24 2.47 -20.97 -12.75
C GLU A 24 2.85 -21.39 -11.35
N LEU A 25 2.38 -20.68 -10.33
CA LEU A 25 2.46 -21.09 -8.94
C LEU A 25 1.29 -22.05 -8.64
N VAL A 26 1.60 -23.26 -8.22
CA VAL A 26 0.61 -24.28 -7.86
C VAL A 26 0.67 -24.52 -6.36
N TRP A 27 -0.50 -24.56 -5.73
CA TRP A 27 -0.66 -24.87 -4.30
C TRP A 27 -1.79 -25.86 -4.09
N GLU A 28 -1.83 -26.52 -2.94
CA GLU A 28 -2.87 -27.48 -2.58
C GLU A 28 -4.26 -26.81 -2.62
N GLY A 29 -5.18 -27.41 -3.34
CA GLY A 29 -6.55 -26.90 -3.48
C GLY A 29 -6.77 -25.90 -4.61
N LYS A 30 -5.73 -25.49 -5.37
CA LYS A 30 -5.89 -24.62 -6.54
C LYS A 30 -6.71 -25.30 -7.66
N TYR A 31 -6.51 -26.57 -7.87
CA TYR A 31 -7.22 -27.38 -8.83
C TYR A 31 -8.06 -28.46 -8.15
N ASP A 32 -9.10 -28.93 -8.83
CA ASP A 32 -9.85 -30.11 -8.45
C ASP A 32 -9.12 -31.40 -8.92
N GLU A 33 -9.68 -32.53 -8.58
CA GLU A 33 -9.15 -33.87 -8.97
C GLU A 33 -9.16 -34.14 -10.49
N TYR A 34 -9.87 -33.30 -11.25
CA TYR A 34 -9.96 -33.37 -12.72
C TYR A 34 -9.04 -32.35 -13.40
N GLY A 35 -8.30 -31.53 -12.63
CA GLY A 35 -7.42 -30.49 -13.16
C GLY A 35 -8.13 -29.20 -13.54
N ASN A 36 -9.39 -29.00 -13.12
CA ASN A 36 -10.07 -27.74 -13.30
C ASN A 36 -9.73 -26.78 -12.15
N ARG A 37 -9.49 -25.52 -12.48
CA ARG A 37 -9.26 -24.49 -11.50
C ARG A 37 -10.49 -24.31 -10.61
N ARG A 38 -10.30 -24.37 -9.30
CA ARG A 38 -11.38 -24.15 -8.36
C ARG A 38 -11.80 -22.68 -8.37
N PRO A 39 -13.11 -22.41 -8.56
CA PRO A 39 -13.61 -21.04 -8.47
C PRO A 39 -13.53 -20.54 -7.02
N VAL A 40 -13.39 -19.22 -6.86
CA VAL A 40 -13.54 -18.58 -5.55
C VAL A 40 -14.97 -18.80 -5.07
N ARG A 41 -15.10 -19.47 -3.93
CA ARG A 41 -16.42 -19.73 -3.34
C ARG A 41 -16.86 -18.49 -2.56
N LEU A 42 -17.87 -17.84 -3.06
CA LEU A 42 -18.57 -16.76 -2.36
C LEU A 42 -19.84 -17.33 -1.70
N PRO A 43 -20.37 -16.66 -0.66
CA PRO A 43 -21.69 -16.93 -0.14
C PRO A 43 -22.75 -16.87 -1.26
N ALA A 44 -23.76 -17.72 -1.21
CA ALA A 44 -24.83 -17.75 -2.21
C ALA A 44 -25.62 -16.42 -2.27
N SER A 45 -25.63 -15.68 -1.18
CA SER A 45 -26.15 -14.31 -1.09
C SER A 45 -25.20 -13.46 -0.23
N PRO A 46 -25.12 -12.15 -0.49
CA PRO A 46 -24.37 -11.22 0.37
C PRO A 46 -24.85 -11.35 1.81
N LEU A 47 -23.91 -11.40 2.75
CA LEU A 47 -24.24 -11.35 4.17
C LEU A 47 -24.62 -9.91 4.54
N PRO A 48 -25.73 -9.68 5.27
CA PRO A 48 -26.08 -8.35 5.68
C PRO A 48 -25.04 -7.80 6.66
N LEU A 49 -24.54 -6.59 6.39
CA LEU A 49 -23.73 -5.85 7.34
C LEU A 49 -24.65 -5.23 8.40
N GLN A 50 -24.39 -5.54 9.67
CA GLN A 50 -25.12 -4.94 10.78
C GLN A 50 -24.40 -3.67 11.22
N ARG A 51 -25.09 -2.54 11.23
CA ARG A 51 -24.58 -1.31 11.82
C ARG A 51 -24.67 -1.42 13.35
N ILE A 52 -23.52 -1.34 14.01
CA ILE A 52 -23.41 -1.37 15.48
C ILE A 52 -23.44 0.05 16.02
N GLU A 53 -22.67 0.95 15.41
CA GLU A 53 -22.50 2.32 15.85
C GLU A 53 -22.36 3.24 14.64
N SER A 54 -22.76 4.48 14.79
CA SER A 54 -22.51 5.55 13.83
C SER A 54 -21.95 6.72 14.61
N ILE A 55 -20.68 7.00 14.39
CA ILE A 55 -20.06 8.20 14.91
C ILE A 55 -20.22 9.26 13.83
N ASP A 56 -21.27 10.05 13.96
CA ASP A 56 -21.36 11.31 13.24
C ASP A 56 -20.58 12.32 14.08
N GLU A 57 -19.30 12.53 13.73
CA GLU A 57 -18.66 13.81 14.08
C GLU A 57 -19.43 14.85 13.30
N PRO A 58 -20.26 15.62 13.99
CA PRO A 58 -21.33 16.26 13.25
C PRO A 58 -20.77 17.47 12.55
N HIS A 59 -20.97 17.45 11.28
CA HIS A 59 -21.38 18.57 10.50
C HIS A 59 -22.14 19.60 11.36
N ASP A 60 -23.15 19.18 12.07
CA ASP A 60 -23.95 19.99 12.98
C ASP A 60 -23.20 20.51 14.22
N ARG A 61 -22.20 19.80 14.74
CA ARG A 61 -21.43 20.26 15.89
C ARG A 61 -20.43 21.35 15.49
N LEU A 62 -19.73 21.16 14.39
CA LEU A 62 -18.83 22.21 13.87
C LEU A 62 -19.62 23.44 13.41
N LEU A 63 -20.80 23.25 12.83
CA LEU A 63 -21.74 24.35 12.55
C LEU A 63 -22.23 25.02 13.84
N ALA A 64 -22.62 24.26 14.85
CA ALA A 64 -23.08 24.80 16.12
C ALA A 64 -21.95 25.56 16.87
N GLU A 65 -20.73 25.02 16.86
CA GLU A 65 -19.54 25.69 17.42
C GLU A 65 -19.18 26.94 16.63
N ALA A 66 -19.23 26.90 15.29
CA ALA A 66 -18.99 28.05 14.43
C ALA A 66 -20.06 29.14 14.63
N HIS A 67 -21.33 28.77 14.76
CA HIS A 67 -22.44 29.69 15.09
C HIS A 67 -22.28 30.28 16.48
N GLN A 68 -21.84 29.52 17.48
CA GLN A 68 -21.56 30.03 18.84
C GLN A 68 -20.38 31.00 18.87
N MET A 69 -19.38 30.80 17.99
CA MET A 69 -18.22 31.69 17.87
C MET A 69 -18.47 32.91 16.97
N GLY A 70 -19.67 33.01 16.35
CA GLY A 70 -19.99 34.12 15.44
C GLY A 70 -19.12 34.18 14.18
N LEU A 71 -18.54 33.06 13.80
CA LEU A 71 -17.72 32.97 12.60
C LEU A 71 -18.62 32.84 11.36
N PRO A 72 -18.45 33.69 10.33
CA PRO A 72 -19.21 33.61 9.08
C PRO A 72 -18.65 32.47 8.20
N PHE A 73 -18.81 31.25 8.61
CA PHE A 73 -18.62 30.14 7.69
C PHE A 73 -19.86 30.08 6.79
N GLY A 74 -19.69 30.51 5.55
CA GLY A 74 -20.73 30.33 4.54
C GLY A 74 -21.00 28.83 4.35
N ASP A 75 -22.28 28.45 4.21
CA ASP A 75 -22.73 27.08 3.91
C ASP A 75 -21.98 26.42 2.76
N GLU A 76 -21.36 27.21 1.87
CA GLU A 76 -20.67 26.75 0.67
C GLU A 76 -19.26 26.19 0.94
N GLU A 77 -18.50 26.78 1.87
CA GLU A 77 -17.14 26.31 2.21
C GLU A 77 -17.21 25.03 3.08
N PHE A 78 -18.30 24.89 3.81
CA PHE A 78 -18.59 23.73 4.61
C PHE A 78 -19.12 22.58 3.72
N LYS A 79 -20.00 22.85 2.76
CA LYS A 79 -20.47 21.88 1.75
C LYS A 79 -19.34 21.41 0.83
N ALA A 80 -18.28 22.20 0.65
CA ALA A 80 -17.10 21.79 -0.10
C ALA A 80 -16.21 20.80 0.66
N ARG A 81 -16.27 20.79 2.00
CA ARG A 81 -15.54 19.85 2.87
C ARG A 81 -16.36 18.61 3.22
N ALA A 82 -17.70 18.71 3.24
CA ALA A 82 -18.55 17.54 3.36
C ALA A 82 -18.51 16.74 2.05
N HIS A 83 -18.34 15.44 2.16
CA HIS A 83 -18.47 14.56 0.99
C HIS A 83 -19.79 14.84 0.28
N ARG A 84 -19.72 15.13 -1.03
CA ARG A 84 -20.86 15.60 -1.84
C ARG A 84 -22.01 14.59 -2.00
N ASP A 85 -21.79 13.38 -1.59
CA ASP A 85 -22.73 12.27 -1.59
C ASP A 85 -22.82 11.75 -0.15
N ASP A 86 -23.94 11.48 0.42
CA ASP A 86 -24.14 10.95 1.79
C ASP A 86 -23.29 9.69 2.13
N PHE A 87 -22.10 9.57 1.51
CA PHE A 87 -21.19 8.49 1.76
C PHE A 87 -20.62 8.62 3.19
N ARG A 88 -20.78 7.55 3.95
CA ARG A 88 -20.19 7.42 5.28
C ARG A 88 -19.01 6.49 5.23
N ASN A 89 -17.90 6.89 5.79
CA ASN A 89 -16.74 6.03 5.98
C ASN A 89 -17.14 4.81 6.82
N MET A 90 -16.56 3.66 6.53
CA MET A 90 -16.96 2.40 7.15
C MET A 90 -15.78 1.69 7.77
N LEU A 91 -15.88 1.41 9.06
CA LEU A 91 -15.02 0.46 9.75
C LEU A 91 -15.81 -0.81 10.04
N ILE A 92 -15.37 -1.94 9.50
CA ILE A 92 -16.16 -3.18 9.50
C ILE A 92 -15.36 -4.28 10.21
N TRP A 93 -15.94 -4.81 11.26
CA TRP A 93 -15.41 -5.96 11.98
C TRP A 93 -15.92 -7.26 11.38
N GLY A 94 -15.00 -8.09 10.86
CA GLY A 94 -15.35 -9.39 10.30
C GLY A 94 -14.29 -10.00 9.39
N ASP A 95 -14.54 -11.23 8.91
CA ASP A 95 -13.70 -11.84 7.89
C ASP A 95 -13.79 -11.03 6.59
N ASN A 96 -12.65 -10.55 6.16
CA ASN A 96 -12.57 -9.64 5.01
C ASN A 96 -13.05 -10.27 3.69
N LYS A 97 -12.98 -11.60 3.50
CA LYS A 97 -13.54 -12.27 2.34
C LYS A 97 -15.07 -12.14 2.32
N LEU A 98 -15.71 -12.38 3.46
CA LEU A 98 -17.17 -12.28 3.59
C LEU A 98 -17.62 -10.83 3.46
N VAL A 99 -16.90 -9.90 4.10
CA VAL A 99 -17.16 -8.47 4.01
C VAL A 99 -17.02 -7.97 2.57
N MET A 100 -15.91 -8.28 1.89
CA MET A 100 -15.72 -7.89 0.49
C MET A 100 -16.81 -8.46 -0.43
N ALA A 101 -17.23 -9.71 -0.22
CA ALA A 101 -18.34 -10.30 -0.96
C ALA A 101 -19.64 -9.50 -0.79
N SER A 102 -19.91 -9.01 0.43
CA SER A 102 -21.08 -8.17 0.72
C SER A 102 -20.96 -6.77 0.13
N LEU A 103 -19.74 -6.23 0.06
CA LEU A 103 -19.47 -4.91 -0.52
C LEU A 103 -19.57 -4.88 -2.04
N LEU A 104 -19.45 -6.03 -2.73
CA LEU A 104 -19.50 -6.08 -4.19
C LEU A 104 -20.78 -5.49 -4.80
N ASP A 105 -21.92 -5.64 -4.15
CA ASP A 105 -23.20 -5.11 -4.65
C ASP A 105 -23.19 -3.58 -4.79
N GLN A 106 -22.53 -2.91 -3.87
CA GLN A 106 -22.49 -1.45 -3.81
C GLN A 106 -21.20 -0.84 -4.38
N PHE A 107 -20.06 -1.54 -4.21
CA PHE A 107 -18.72 -0.99 -4.44
C PHE A 107 -17.93 -1.66 -5.57
N ARG A 108 -18.53 -2.57 -6.34
CA ARG A 108 -17.87 -3.15 -7.52
C ARG A 108 -17.40 -2.06 -8.47
N GLY A 109 -16.10 -2.04 -8.75
CA GLY A 109 -15.49 -1.07 -9.66
C GLY A 109 -15.47 0.38 -9.16
N LYS A 110 -15.54 0.61 -7.82
CA LYS A 110 -15.62 1.97 -7.25
C LYS A 110 -14.45 2.35 -6.35
N VAL A 111 -13.63 1.40 -5.93
CA VAL A 111 -12.50 1.66 -5.04
C VAL A 111 -11.31 2.16 -5.87
N ASP A 112 -10.78 3.34 -5.56
CA ASP A 112 -9.69 3.95 -6.31
C ASP A 112 -8.32 3.46 -5.85
N LEU A 113 -8.17 3.21 -4.56
CA LEU A 113 -6.94 2.70 -3.98
C LEU A 113 -7.23 1.61 -2.96
N ILE A 114 -6.53 0.49 -3.08
CA ILE A 114 -6.46 -0.53 -2.04
C ILE A 114 -5.01 -0.59 -1.53
N TYR A 115 -4.84 -0.43 -0.23
CA TYR A 115 -3.61 -0.79 0.48
C TYR A 115 -3.93 -1.94 1.42
N ILE A 116 -3.03 -2.92 1.48
CA ILE A 116 -3.12 -4.02 2.44
C ILE A 116 -1.75 -4.38 3.01
N ASP A 117 -1.74 -4.72 4.29
CA ASP A 117 -0.61 -5.29 5.03
C ASP A 117 -1.05 -6.64 5.63
N PRO A 118 -1.20 -7.68 4.79
CA PRO A 118 -1.68 -8.98 5.26
C PRO A 118 -0.67 -9.61 6.21
N PRO A 119 -1.10 -10.43 7.18
CA PRO A 119 -0.18 -11.15 8.04
C PRO A 119 0.75 -12.02 7.19
N PHE A 120 2.03 -11.97 7.53
CA PHE A 120 3.04 -12.78 6.86
C PHE A 120 2.98 -14.19 7.44
N ASP A 121 3.04 -15.21 6.56
CA ASP A 121 3.04 -16.64 6.94
C ASP A 121 4.13 -16.93 8.00
N VAL A 122 3.78 -16.95 9.27
CA VAL A 122 4.76 -17.03 10.35
C VAL A 122 4.60 -18.24 11.20
N GLY A 123 3.56 -19.05 11.06
CA GLY A 123 3.34 -20.23 11.91
C GLY A 123 3.43 -19.97 13.44
N ALA A 124 3.40 -18.70 13.84
CA ALA A 124 3.52 -18.26 15.22
C ALA A 124 2.15 -17.79 15.72
N ASP A 125 1.81 -18.22 16.93
CA ASP A 125 0.67 -17.66 17.65
C ASP A 125 0.93 -16.16 17.88
N PHE A 126 0.11 -15.31 17.29
CA PHE A 126 0.12 -13.86 17.55
C PHE A 126 -0.44 -13.64 18.96
N THR A 127 0.42 -13.57 19.95
CA THR A 127 0.07 -13.09 21.29
C THR A 127 0.38 -11.60 21.35
N MET A 128 -0.62 -10.77 21.57
CA MET A 128 -0.43 -9.34 21.79
C MET A 128 -0.14 -9.06 23.26
N GLN A 129 0.91 -8.29 23.53
CA GLN A 129 1.17 -7.69 24.83
C GLN A 129 0.54 -6.30 24.87
N VAL A 130 -0.46 -6.11 25.71
CA VAL A 130 -1.08 -4.79 25.94
C VAL A 130 -0.50 -4.22 27.23
N GLN A 131 0.22 -3.10 27.15
CA GLN A 131 0.61 -2.36 28.36
C GLN A 131 -0.61 -1.70 28.99
N ILE A 132 -0.85 -1.99 30.27
CA ILE A 132 -1.90 -1.35 31.05
C ILE A 132 -1.24 -0.44 32.10
N GLY A 133 -1.38 0.88 31.91
CA GLY A 133 -0.85 1.90 32.84
C GLY A 133 0.60 2.26 32.64
N ASP A 134 1.05 3.30 33.37
CA ASP A 134 2.40 3.89 33.27
C ASP A 134 3.50 3.04 33.96
N GLU A 135 3.15 1.99 34.68
CA GLU A 135 4.10 1.19 35.50
C GLU A 135 4.56 -0.13 34.88
N GLY A 136 4.34 -0.33 33.59
CA GLY A 136 5.00 -1.42 32.85
C GLY A 136 4.38 -2.82 33.04
N ASP A 137 3.21 -2.94 33.62
CA ASP A 137 2.48 -4.20 33.66
C ASP A 137 1.90 -4.52 32.27
N ALA A 138 2.48 -5.53 31.62
CA ALA A 138 1.99 -6.05 30.34
C ALA A 138 1.02 -7.21 30.60
N VAL A 139 -0.23 -7.05 30.19
CA VAL A 139 -1.17 -8.16 30.12
C VAL A 139 -1.10 -8.79 28.75
N GLN A 140 -0.80 -10.08 28.73
CA GLN A 140 -0.85 -10.89 27.54
C GLN A 140 -2.34 -11.07 27.16
N LYS A 141 -2.77 -10.37 26.10
CA LYS A 141 -4.13 -10.53 25.60
C LYS A 141 -4.20 -11.79 24.75
N GLU A 142 -4.89 -12.80 25.26
CA GLU A 142 -5.25 -13.96 24.45
C GLU A 142 -6.15 -13.53 23.29
N GLN A 143 -5.87 -14.07 22.09
CA GLN A 143 -6.78 -13.92 20.95
C GLN A 143 -8.16 -14.42 21.35
N SER A 144 -9.21 -13.75 20.88
CA SER A 144 -10.56 -14.31 21.04
C SER A 144 -10.62 -15.68 20.36
N ILE A 145 -11.44 -16.59 20.88
CA ILE A 145 -11.61 -17.94 20.30
C ILE A 145 -11.95 -17.84 18.81
N LEU A 146 -12.73 -16.83 18.39
CA LEU A 146 -13.12 -16.59 17.01
C LEU A 146 -11.91 -16.16 16.16
N GLU A 147 -11.06 -15.26 16.66
CA GLU A 147 -9.82 -14.85 16.00
C GLU A 147 -8.86 -16.02 15.86
N ALA A 148 -8.67 -16.81 16.93
CA ALA A 148 -7.80 -17.98 16.92
C ALA A 148 -8.29 -19.10 16.00
N VAL A 149 -9.60 -19.32 15.89
CA VAL A 149 -10.21 -20.29 14.98
C VAL A 149 -10.08 -19.80 13.54
N ALA A 150 -10.45 -18.56 13.26
CA ALA A 150 -10.33 -17.99 11.91
C ALA A 150 -8.86 -17.95 11.44
N TYR A 151 -7.92 -17.63 12.33
CA TYR A 151 -6.48 -17.66 12.05
C TYR A 151 -6.00 -19.08 11.75
N ARG A 152 -6.35 -20.07 12.62
CA ARG A 152 -5.94 -21.47 12.42
C ARG A 152 -6.59 -22.12 11.20
N ASP A 153 -7.85 -21.86 10.95
CA ASP A 153 -8.57 -22.46 9.82
C ASP A 153 -8.14 -21.86 8.47
N THR A 154 -7.73 -20.60 8.49
CA THR A 154 -7.37 -19.86 7.27
C THR A 154 -5.87 -19.92 6.99
N TRP A 155 -5.00 -19.93 8.04
CA TRP A 155 -3.54 -19.74 7.89
C TRP A 155 -2.70 -20.81 8.60
N GLY A 156 -3.29 -21.61 9.48
CA GLY A 156 -2.57 -22.57 10.32
C GLY A 156 -2.17 -23.88 9.64
N LYS A 157 -2.52 -24.07 8.35
CA LYS A 157 -2.22 -25.30 7.58
C LYS A 157 -0.99 -25.16 6.67
N GLY A 158 -0.18 -24.11 6.86
CA GLY A 158 1.04 -23.87 6.10
C GLY A 158 0.86 -22.97 4.90
N THR A 159 1.93 -22.86 4.09
CA THR A 159 2.03 -21.92 2.95
C THR A 159 0.89 -22.07 1.94
N ASP A 160 0.44 -23.28 1.64
CA ASP A 160 -0.62 -23.51 0.65
C ASP A 160 -1.95 -22.87 1.07
N SER A 161 -2.31 -22.95 2.36
CA SER A 161 -3.53 -22.32 2.87
C SER A 161 -3.43 -20.79 2.85
N TYR A 162 -2.25 -20.24 3.12
CA TYR A 162 -1.97 -18.83 3.01
C TYR A 162 -2.11 -18.34 1.56
N LEU A 163 -1.52 -19.06 0.60
CA LEU A 163 -1.61 -18.73 -0.83
C LEU A 163 -3.05 -18.75 -1.32
N TYR A 164 -3.82 -19.77 -0.93
CA TYR A 164 -5.23 -19.87 -1.28
C TYR A 164 -6.05 -18.71 -0.69
N MET A 165 -5.83 -18.40 0.58
CA MET A 165 -6.46 -17.28 1.27
C MET A 165 -6.19 -15.95 0.57
N MET A 166 -4.94 -15.67 0.23
CA MET A 166 -4.55 -14.43 -0.46
C MET A 166 -5.12 -14.37 -1.88
N PHE A 167 -5.10 -15.49 -2.61
CA PHE A 167 -5.67 -15.57 -3.95
C PHE A 167 -7.16 -15.18 -3.98
N GLU A 168 -7.97 -15.77 -3.09
CA GLU A 168 -9.40 -15.48 -3.02
C GLU A 168 -9.66 -14.00 -2.73
N ARG A 169 -8.89 -13.40 -1.80
CA ARG A 169 -9.04 -12.00 -1.42
C ARG A 169 -8.60 -11.04 -2.51
N LEU A 170 -7.49 -11.32 -3.16
CA LEU A 170 -7.01 -10.51 -4.29
C LEU A 170 -7.99 -10.52 -5.47
N MET A 171 -8.67 -11.65 -5.73
CA MET A 171 -9.74 -11.72 -6.73
C MET A 171 -10.88 -10.76 -6.39
N LEU A 172 -11.32 -10.72 -5.13
CA LEU A 172 -12.38 -9.80 -4.68
C LEU A 172 -11.92 -8.35 -4.72
N MET A 173 -10.70 -8.07 -4.29
CA MET A 173 -10.11 -6.73 -4.35
C MET A 173 -10.06 -6.20 -5.78
N ARG A 174 -9.68 -7.05 -6.74
CA ARG A 174 -9.68 -6.67 -8.16
C ARG A 174 -11.07 -6.31 -8.67
N GLU A 175 -12.12 -7.03 -8.22
CA GLU A 175 -13.50 -6.71 -8.57
C GLU A 175 -13.98 -5.38 -7.96
N LEU A 176 -13.53 -5.06 -6.74
CA LEU A 176 -13.86 -3.81 -6.06
C LEU A 176 -13.15 -2.59 -6.67
N LEU A 177 -11.91 -2.77 -7.18
CA LEU A 177 -11.14 -1.68 -7.79
C LEU A 177 -11.85 -1.06 -8.98
N SER A 178 -11.77 0.27 -9.09
CA SER A 178 -12.15 1.05 -10.28
C SER A 178 -11.22 0.73 -11.45
N GLU A 179 -11.60 1.05 -12.67
CA GLU A 179 -10.76 0.79 -13.84
C GLU A 179 -9.43 1.55 -13.79
N SER A 180 -9.40 2.73 -13.17
CA SER A 180 -8.19 3.51 -12.91
C SER A 180 -7.53 3.19 -11.56
N GLY A 181 -8.06 2.23 -10.82
CA GLY A 181 -7.67 1.92 -9.46
C GLY A 181 -6.35 1.19 -9.33
N SER A 182 -5.75 1.35 -8.16
CA SER A 182 -4.42 0.84 -7.80
C SER A 182 -4.49 -0.03 -6.55
N ILE A 183 -3.60 -1.02 -6.47
CA ILE A 183 -3.41 -1.83 -5.27
C ILE A 183 -1.95 -1.83 -4.84
N TYR A 184 -1.73 -1.64 -3.55
CA TYR A 184 -0.43 -1.77 -2.88
C TYR A 184 -0.50 -2.91 -1.89
N VAL A 185 0.40 -3.88 -2.03
CA VAL A 185 0.47 -5.04 -1.15
C VAL A 185 1.81 -5.01 -0.42
N HIS A 186 1.75 -4.73 0.87
CA HIS A 186 2.90 -4.74 1.75
C HIS A 186 3.27 -6.18 2.09
N CYS A 187 4.52 -6.54 1.97
CA CYS A 187 5.01 -7.86 2.28
C CYS A 187 6.45 -7.81 2.79
N ASP A 188 6.82 -8.80 3.57
CA ASP A 188 8.21 -9.01 3.96
C ASP A 188 8.88 -10.06 3.05
N TYR A 189 10.19 -10.24 3.27
CA TYR A 189 11.02 -11.15 2.49
C TYR A 189 10.59 -12.63 2.50
N ARG A 190 9.69 -13.05 3.40
CA ARG A 190 9.23 -14.45 3.52
C ARG A 190 8.21 -14.79 2.44
N VAL A 191 7.40 -13.82 2.06
CA VAL A 191 6.24 -14.02 1.19
C VAL A 191 6.25 -13.17 -0.08
N ASP A 192 7.18 -12.21 -0.24
CA ASP A 192 7.23 -11.27 -1.36
C ASP A 192 7.17 -11.95 -2.73
N SER A 193 7.98 -12.99 -2.93
CA SER A 193 8.08 -13.69 -4.21
C SER A 193 6.79 -14.46 -4.56
N VAL A 194 6.21 -15.16 -3.59
CA VAL A 194 4.98 -15.95 -3.83
C VAL A 194 3.75 -15.05 -3.94
N ILE A 195 3.67 -13.99 -3.15
CA ILE A 195 2.60 -12.98 -3.24
C ILE A 195 2.64 -12.29 -4.61
N ARG A 196 3.83 -11.93 -5.09
CA ARG A 196 3.98 -11.36 -6.42
C ARG A 196 3.41 -12.28 -7.51
N MET A 197 3.73 -13.57 -7.47
CA MET A 197 3.21 -14.53 -8.46
C MET A 197 1.68 -14.64 -8.41
N ILE A 198 1.07 -14.60 -7.21
CA ILE A 198 -0.39 -14.62 -7.07
C ILE A 198 -1.00 -13.33 -7.61
N ILE A 199 -0.42 -12.17 -7.31
CA ILE A 199 -0.92 -10.90 -7.84
C ILE A 199 -0.83 -10.88 -9.37
N GLU A 200 0.27 -11.35 -9.95
CA GLU A 200 0.44 -11.46 -11.39
C GLU A 200 -0.59 -12.41 -12.04
N GLU A 201 -1.00 -13.45 -11.34
CA GLU A 201 -2.04 -14.36 -11.79
C GLU A 201 -3.45 -13.72 -11.77
N VAL A 202 -3.72 -12.88 -10.77
CA VAL A 202 -5.00 -12.19 -10.60
C VAL A 202 -5.10 -10.95 -11.50
N PHE A 203 -4.07 -10.11 -11.51
CA PHE A 203 -4.08 -8.82 -12.20
C PHE A 203 -3.47 -8.88 -13.61
N GLY A 204 -2.56 -9.82 -13.84
CA GLY A 204 -1.75 -9.92 -15.04
C GLY A 204 -0.36 -9.29 -14.86
N THR A 205 0.66 -9.89 -15.47
CA THR A 205 2.06 -9.42 -15.38
C THR A 205 2.25 -8.01 -15.92
N SER A 206 1.47 -7.61 -16.94
CA SER A 206 1.51 -6.27 -17.53
C SER A 206 0.97 -5.17 -16.59
N ARG A 207 0.33 -5.53 -15.50
CA ARG A 207 -0.23 -4.59 -14.51
C ARG A 207 0.74 -4.24 -13.39
N TYR A 208 1.88 -4.88 -13.33
CA TYR A 208 2.97 -4.51 -12.43
C TYR A 208 3.50 -3.11 -12.81
N ARG A 209 3.59 -2.21 -11.83
CA ARG A 209 4.11 -0.86 -12.04
C ARG A 209 5.48 -0.71 -11.43
N SER A 210 5.60 -1.00 -10.14
CA SER A 210 6.86 -0.93 -9.42
C SER A 210 6.78 -1.68 -8.09
N LYS A 211 7.93 -1.71 -7.42
CA LYS A 211 8.05 -2.17 -6.04
C LYS A 211 8.71 -1.05 -5.24
N LEU A 212 8.07 -0.61 -4.16
CA LEU A 212 8.69 0.29 -3.20
C LEU A 212 9.49 -0.55 -2.20
N ILE A 213 10.71 -0.12 -1.93
CA ILE A 213 11.58 -0.68 -0.89
C ILE A 213 11.56 0.29 0.29
N TRP A 214 10.78 -0.04 1.31
CA TRP A 214 10.71 0.79 2.50
C TRP A 214 11.77 0.38 3.51
N LYS A 215 12.76 1.27 3.72
CA LYS A 215 13.85 1.07 4.68
C LYS A 215 13.39 1.47 6.08
N LYS A 216 12.83 0.51 6.81
CA LYS A 216 12.22 0.73 8.13
C LYS A 216 13.22 0.82 9.29
N ASP A 217 14.40 0.21 9.16
CA ASP A 217 15.38 0.09 10.25
C ASP A 217 16.74 0.71 9.92
N ALA A 218 17.42 1.20 10.96
CA ALA A 218 18.82 1.56 10.83
C ALA A 218 19.73 0.31 10.92
N VAL A 219 20.79 0.30 10.13
CA VAL A 219 21.82 -0.76 10.16
C VAL A 219 22.67 -0.64 11.44
N GLY A 220 23.05 -1.76 12.01
CA GLY A 220 24.13 -1.83 12.99
C GLY A 220 23.73 -1.82 14.47
N LYS A 221 22.46 -1.97 14.79
CA LYS A 221 21.98 -2.10 16.20
C LYS A 221 21.73 -3.57 16.61
N GLY A 222 22.04 -3.89 17.87
CA GLY A 222 21.69 -5.17 18.50
C GLY A 222 22.28 -6.40 17.81
N ALA A 223 21.52 -7.49 17.78
CA ALA A 223 21.90 -8.79 17.21
C ALA A 223 22.26 -8.76 15.72
N LYS A 224 21.88 -7.69 15.00
CA LYS A 224 22.24 -7.49 13.58
C LYS A 224 23.74 -7.35 13.37
N LYS A 225 24.54 -7.01 14.41
CA LYS A 225 26.01 -6.92 14.35
C LYS A 225 26.73 -8.26 14.18
N ILE A 226 26.14 -9.35 14.66
CA ILE A 226 26.71 -10.70 14.66
C ILE A 226 26.07 -11.60 13.58
N ALA A 227 25.17 -11.07 12.77
CA ALA A 227 24.51 -11.82 11.73
C ALA A 227 25.50 -12.26 10.63
N LYS A 228 25.43 -13.53 10.23
CA LYS A 228 26.22 -14.09 9.12
C LYS A 228 25.58 -13.92 7.75
N HIS A 229 24.68 -12.94 7.62
CA HIS A 229 23.97 -12.56 6.39
C HIS A 229 23.77 -11.05 6.36
N TRP A 230 23.40 -10.52 5.21
CA TRP A 230 23.04 -9.11 5.08
C TRP A 230 21.86 -8.77 6.01
N PRO A 231 21.95 -7.73 6.88
CA PRO A 231 20.86 -7.34 7.75
C PRO A 231 19.61 -6.95 6.95
N ARG A 232 18.48 -7.50 7.33
CA ARG A 232 17.18 -7.18 6.75
C ARG A 232 16.63 -5.95 7.44
N THR A 233 16.62 -4.83 6.72
CA THR A 233 16.26 -3.51 7.24
C THR A 233 15.11 -2.86 6.48
N PHE A 234 14.47 -3.60 5.58
CA PHE A 234 13.41 -3.11 4.71
C PHE A 234 12.27 -4.10 4.58
N ASP A 235 11.12 -3.59 4.20
CA ASP A 235 10.00 -4.33 3.66
C ASP A 235 9.74 -3.90 2.21
N GLU A 236 8.95 -4.68 1.50
CA GLU A 236 8.61 -4.46 0.10
C GLU A 236 7.11 -4.16 -0.02
N ILE A 237 6.77 -3.22 -0.90
CA ILE A 237 5.39 -2.89 -1.20
C ILE A 237 5.20 -3.00 -2.72
N LEU A 238 4.42 -3.99 -3.13
CA LEU A 238 4.16 -4.28 -4.53
C LEU A 238 3.05 -3.38 -5.05
N PHE A 239 3.31 -2.65 -6.13
CA PHE A 239 2.36 -1.73 -6.75
C PHE A 239 1.85 -2.28 -8.08
N TYR A 240 0.54 -2.47 -8.14
CA TYR A 240 -0.19 -2.93 -9.32
C TYR A 240 -1.39 -2.04 -9.62
N THR A 241 -1.89 -2.09 -10.86
CA THR A 241 -3.09 -1.36 -11.29
C THR A 241 -4.09 -2.31 -11.93
N LYS A 242 -5.36 -1.96 -11.93
CA LYS A 242 -6.40 -2.79 -12.58
C LYS A 242 -6.29 -2.74 -14.10
N ALA A 243 -6.02 -1.58 -14.67
CA ALA A 243 -5.89 -1.37 -16.11
C ALA A 243 -4.59 -0.65 -16.47
N ASP A 244 -4.34 -0.41 -17.76
CA ASP A 244 -3.14 0.33 -18.23
C ASP A 244 -3.28 1.83 -18.00
N SER A 245 -4.50 2.36 -18.09
CA SER A 245 -4.80 3.74 -17.71
C SER A 245 -5.16 3.78 -16.24
N TYR A 246 -4.38 4.47 -15.42
CA TYR A 246 -4.55 4.55 -13.99
C TYR A 246 -4.20 5.94 -13.46
N PHE A 247 -4.74 6.27 -12.30
CA PHE A 247 -4.38 7.49 -11.60
C PHE A 247 -3.02 7.33 -10.92
N TYR A 248 -2.14 8.29 -11.18
CA TYR A 248 -0.85 8.38 -10.48
C TYR A 248 -0.39 9.83 -10.40
N ASN A 249 -0.15 10.29 -9.19
CA ASN A 249 0.40 11.60 -8.89
C ASN A 249 1.88 11.44 -8.48
N ALA A 250 2.77 12.02 -9.28
CA ALA A 250 4.20 11.93 -9.03
C ALA A 250 4.57 12.52 -7.66
N GLN A 251 5.34 11.75 -6.89
CA GLN A 251 5.77 12.17 -5.56
C GLN A 251 7.18 12.77 -5.61
N PHE A 252 7.39 13.81 -4.84
CA PHE A 252 8.67 14.52 -4.79
C PHE A 252 9.29 14.41 -3.40
N ALA A 253 10.63 14.25 -3.37
CA ALA A 253 11.40 14.20 -2.14
C ALA A 253 11.98 15.58 -1.83
N GLY A 254 12.16 15.87 -0.56
CA GLY A 254 12.97 17.00 -0.12
C GLY A 254 14.44 16.79 -0.50
N LEU A 255 15.18 17.89 -0.67
CA LEU A 255 16.61 17.82 -0.91
C LEU A 255 17.34 17.53 0.41
N ASP A 256 18.27 16.57 0.37
CA ASP A 256 19.17 16.33 1.49
C ASP A 256 20.27 17.41 1.58
N GLU A 257 21.02 17.41 2.70
CA GLU A 257 22.09 18.39 2.92
C GLU A 257 23.19 18.37 1.84
N LYS A 258 23.46 17.20 1.25
CA LYS A 258 24.47 17.05 0.20
C LYS A 258 23.97 17.67 -1.09
N GLN A 259 22.71 17.42 -1.43
CA GLN A 259 22.05 18.00 -2.61
C GLN A 259 21.90 19.52 -2.46
N LEU A 260 21.53 20.02 -1.27
CA LEU A 260 21.45 21.46 -1.00
C LEU A 260 22.81 22.15 -1.17
N LYS A 261 23.92 21.52 -0.80
CA LYS A 261 25.29 22.05 -1.01
C LYS A 261 25.68 22.19 -2.48
N GLU A 262 24.99 21.54 -3.41
CA GLU A 262 25.21 21.73 -4.85
C GLU A 262 24.69 23.09 -5.33
N PHE A 263 23.69 23.67 -4.68
CA PHE A 263 23.09 24.97 -4.95
C PHE A 263 23.94 26.09 -4.35
N ARG A 264 25.09 26.36 -4.96
CA ARG A 264 26.10 27.30 -4.44
C ARG A 264 26.33 28.52 -5.31
N TYR A 265 25.67 28.60 -6.45
CA TYR A 265 25.75 29.73 -7.35
C TYR A 265 24.57 30.66 -7.14
N ARG A 266 24.79 31.96 -7.42
CA ARG A 266 23.75 32.98 -7.26
C ARG A 266 23.72 33.85 -8.52
N ASP A 267 22.55 34.10 -9.04
CA ASP A 267 22.33 35.06 -10.11
C ASP A 267 22.27 36.51 -9.58
N PRO A 268 22.41 37.51 -10.44
CA PRO A 268 22.33 38.93 -10.05
C PRO A 268 21.00 39.31 -9.39
N ASP A 269 19.92 38.62 -9.69
CA ASP A 269 18.60 38.80 -9.06
C ASP A 269 18.50 38.17 -7.67
N GLY A 270 19.54 37.45 -7.22
CA GLY A 270 19.60 36.78 -5.94
C GLY A 270 19.15 35.34 -5.91
N ARG A 271 18.62 34.80 -7.02
CA ARG A 271 18.19 33.39 -7.09
C ARG A 271 19.38 32.44 -6.99
N ILE A 272 19.22 31.42 -6.17
CA ILE A 272 20.26 30.40 -5.94
C ILE A 272 20.07 29.25 -6.91
N PHE A 273 21.17 28.80 -7.54
CA PHE A 273 21.11 27.69 -8.49
C PHE A 273 22.28 26.71 -8.37
N LYS A 274 22.09 25.51 -8.90
CA LYS A 274 23.17 24.57 -9.24
C LYS A 274 23.35 24.53 -10.74
N ARG A 275 24.57 24.19 -11.18
CA ARG A 275 24.91 24.05 -12.60
C ARG A 275 25.16 22.60 -12.97
N THR A 276 24.71 22.22 -14.16
CA THR A 276 24.91 20.87 -14.69
C THR A 276 25.43 20.98 -16.14
N SER A 277 26.27 20.04 -16.57
CA SER A 277 26.71 19.99 -17.96
C SER A 277 25.52 19.88 -18.90
N LEU A 278 25.64 20.44 -20.11
CA LEU A 278 24.57 20.41 -21.11
C LEU A 278 24.33 19.01 -21.70
N GLY A 279 25.29 18.07 -21.51
CA GLY A 279 25.16 16.71 -22.02
C GLY A 279 24.78 16.68 -23.52
N ASP A 280 23.73 15.93 -23.84
CA ASP A 280 23.27 15.68 -25.21
C ASP A 280 22.17 16.65 -25.67
N TYR A 281 22.05 17.84 -25.07
CA TYR A 281 21.11 18.85 -25.55
C TYR A 281 21.46 19.30 -26.97
N SER A 282 20.43 19.40 -27.85
CA SER A 282 20.59 19.94 -29.19
C SER A 282 20.95 21.42 -29.17
N GLU A 283 21.62 21.92 -30.21
CA GLU A 283 21.93 23.36 -30.36
C GLU A 283 20.68 24.25 -30.27
N LYS A 284 19.55 23.77 -30.83
CA LYS A 284 18.27 24.46 -30.73
C LYS A 284 17.82 24.59 -29.27
N SER A 285 17.85 23.51 -28.51
CA SER A 285 17.46 23.53 -27.08
C SER A 285 18.39 24.41 -26.25
N ILE A 286 19.70 24.43 -26.58
CA ILE A 286 20.67 25.31 -25.91
C ILE A 286 20.33 26.77 -26.19
N GLY A 287 20.02 27.13 -27.45
CA GLY A 287 19.59 28.50 -27.82
C GLY A 287 18.31 28.94 -27.10
N GLU A 288 17.33 28.04 -26.97
CA GLU A 288 16.09 28.33 -26.22
C GLU A 288 16.39 28.54 -24.71
N MET A 289 17.26 27.75 -24.13
CA MET A 289 17.70 27.92 -22.73
C MET A 289 18.53 29.21 -22.52
N GLU A 290 19.33 29.62 -23.52
CA GLU A 290 20.07 30.91 -23.50
C GLU A 290 19.10 32.07 -23.49
N ALA A 291 18.13 32.05 -24.40
CA ALA A 291 17.08 33.07 -24.47
C ALA A 291 16.25 33.19 -23.18
N ALA A 292 16.04 32.05 -22.49
CA ALA A 292 15.34 31.98 -21.21
C ALA A 292 16.24 32.33 -19.99
N GLY A 293 17.53 32.65 -20.18
CA GLY A 293 18.46 32.97 -19.09
C GLY A 293 18.90 31.77 -18.25
N LEU A 294 18.66 30.55 -18.74
CA LEU A 294 18.92 29.29 -18.03
C LEU A 294 20.34 28.75 -18.27
N ILE A 295 21.20 29.49 -18.97
CA ILE A 295 22.59 29.12 -19.22
C ILE A 295 23.53 29.92 -18.32
N TYR A 296 24.44 29.22 -17.67
CA TYR A 296 25.56 29.79 -16.94
C TYR A 296 26.85 29.63 -17.76
N LEU A 297 27.54 30.73 -18.00
CA LEU A 297 28.84 30.74 -18.66
C LEU A 297 29.95 30.77 -17.60
N SER A 298 30.82 29.76 -17.59
CA SER A 298 31.97 29.72 -16.68
C SER A 298 33.04 30.71 -17.11
N SER A 299 34.00 31.02 -16.23
CA SER A 299 35.16 31.85 -16.51
C SER A 299 36.05 31.27 -17.63
N THR A 300 35.93 29.96 -17.89
CA THR A 300 36.64 29.24 -18.97
C THR A 300 35.83 29.11 -20.27
N GLY A 301 34.67 29.79 -20.37
CA GLY A 301 33.82 29.78 -21.55
C GLY A 301 32.90 28.56 -21.71
N HIS A 302 32.90 27.64 -20.76
CA HIS A 302 32.00 26.49 -20.82
C HIS A 302 30.55 26.86 -20.38
N LYS A 303 29.59 26.39 -21.17
CA LYS A 303 28.17 26.57 -20.91
C LYS A 303 27.62 25.44 -20.02
N TYR A 304 26.81 25.82 -19.04
CA TYR A 304 26.11 24.90 -18.10
C TYR A 304 24.65 25.29 -18.01
N LYS A 305 23.78 24.30 -17.83
CA LYS A 305 22.36 24.55 -17.51
C LYS A 305 22.22 24.93 -16.03
N LYS A 306 21.48 25.98 -15.76
CA LYS A 306 21.07 26.36 -14.41
C LYS A 306 19.83 25.58 -13.98
N TYR A 307 19.81 25.15 -12.73
CA TYR A 307 18.63 24.66 -12.03
C TYR A 307 18.46 25.47 -10.78
N TYR A 308 17.40 26.24 -10.69
CA TYR A 308 17.12 27.10 -9.56
C TYR A 308 16.57 26.30 -8.38
N LEU A 309 17.01 26.65 -7.14
CA LEU A 309 16.60 25.92 -5.93
C LEU A 309 15.11 26.03 -5.66
N ASP A 310 14.52 27.20 -5.93
CA ASP A 310 13.10 27.48 -5.74
C ASP A 310 12.16 26.76 -6.73
N GLU A 311 12.70 26.30 -7.85
CA GLU A 311 11.97 25.54 -8.88
C GLU A 311 12.37 24.05 -8.95
N TYR A 312 13.43 23.68 -8.23
CA TYR A 312 13.99 22.34 -8.34
C TYR A 312 13.19 21.34 -7.55
N THR A 313 12.61 20.40 -8.25
CA THR A 313 11.90 19.27 -7.67
C THR A 313 12.69 17.99 -7.92
N LEU A 314 12.85 17.18 -6.87
CA LEU A 314 13.47 15.88 -6.97
C LEU A 314 12.38 14.81 -6.98
N LEU A 315 12.21 14.15 -8.12
CA LEU A 315 11.26 13.03 -8.21
C LEU A 315 11.69 11.94 -7.23
N ARG A 316 10.76 11.47 -6.42
CA ARG A 316 10.99 10.37 -5.48
C ARG A 316 11.14 9.07 -6.26
N ASP A 317 12.17 8.30 -5.95
CA ASP A 317 12.35 6.95 -6.49
C ASP A 317 11.62 5.90 -5.65
N SER A 318 11.78 4.65 -6.01
CA SER A 318 11.12 3.53 -5.32
C SER A 318 11.81 3.10 -4.01
N ILE A 319 12.90 3.76 -3.60
CA ILE A 319 13.60 3.47 -2.34
C ILE A 319 13.21 4.52 -1.29
N VAL A 320 12.29 4.17 -0.42
CA VAL A 320 11.80 5.03 0.66
C VAL A 320 12.69 4.84 1.89
N SER A 321 13.64 5.77 2.09
CA SER A 321 14.62 5.70 3.19
C SER A 321 14.50 6.84 4.19
N ASP A 322 13.70 7.84 3.90
CA ASP A 322 13.48 9.05 4.70
C ASP A 322 12.27 8.94 5.65
N ILE A 323 11.52 7.85 5.56
CA ILE A 323 10.40 7.53 6.47
C ILE A 323 10.83 6.35 7.34
N PRO A 324 11.30 6.59 8.59
CA PRO A 324 11.73 5.50 9.46
C PRO A 324 10.55 4.71 10.02
N GLY A 325 10.78 3.43 10.32
CA GLY A 325 9.84 2.63 11.11
C GLY A 325 9.89 2.98 12.61
N PHE A 326 8.89 2.55 13.36
CA PHE A 326 8.72 2.89 14.78
C PHE A 326 9.87 2.45 15.72
N GLY A 327 10.80 1.61 15.30
CA GLY A 327 11.96 1.19 16.11
C GLY A 327 13.13 2.20 16.16
N VAL A 328 13.14 3.28 15.39
CA VAL A 328 14.34 4.09 15.12
C VAL A 328 14.30 5.50 15.73
N ALA A 329 13.23 6.21 15.66
CA ALA A 329 13.04 7.54 16.28
C ALA A 329 11.59 7.95 16.08
N THR A 330 10.71 7.65 16.99
CA THR A 330 9.32 8.03 16.82
C THR A 330 8.93 9.08 17.83
N SER A 331 8.31 10.11 17.30
CA SER A 331 7.45 10.95 18.11
C SER A 331 6.34 10.05 18.67
N SER A 332 6.23 10.05 19.98
CA SER A 332 5.37 9.12 20.72
C SER A 332 3.87 9.29 20.42
N TYR A 333 3.46 10.37 19.76
CA TYR A 333 2.04 10.68 19.54
C TYR A 333 1.37 9.94 18.37
N GLU A 334 2.12 9.46 17.36
CA GLU A 334 1.56 8.61 16.32
C GLU A 334 1.27 7.18 16.82
N ARG A 335 1.90 6.78 17.92
CA ARG A 335 1.93 5.40 18.36
C ARG A 335 0.70 5.07 19.20
N VAL A 336 -0.18 4.21 18.65
CA VAL A 336 -1.42 3.77 19.32
C VAL A 336 -1.26 2.45 20.10
N GLY A 337 -0.01 1.93 20.21
CA GLY A 337 0.25 0.68 20.93
C GLY A 337 -0.04 -0.60 20.15
N TYR A 338 -0.25 -0.49 18.84
CA TYR A 338 -0.45 -1.64 17.96
C TYR A 338 0.91 -2.08 17.37
N ASP A 339 1.32 -3.34 17.60
CA ASP A 339 2.69 -3.81 17.32
C ASP A 339 3.09 -3.72 15.84
N THR A 340 2.15 -3.92 14.93
CA THR A 340 2.39 -3.90 13.47
C THR A 340 2.00 -2.58 12.81
N GLN A 341 1.75 -1.54 13.60
CA GLN A 341 1.40 -0.20 13.09
C GLN A 341 2.45 0.29 12.09
N LYS A 342 1.97 0.87 10.99
CA LYS A 342 2.82 1.52 9.99
C LYS A 342 2.86 3.04 10.24
N PRO A 343 3.98 3.72 9.93
CA PRO A 343 4.06 5.17 10.08
C PRO A 343 3.13 5.87 9.09
N GLU A 344 2.49 6.94 9.55
CA GLU A 344 1.56 7.73 8.76
C GLU A 344 2.19 8.25 7.46
N GLY A 345 3.44 8.74 7.53
CA GLY A 345 4.13 9.26 6.35
C GLY A 345 4.28 8.25 5.21
N LEU A 346 4.36 6.93 5.51
CA LEU A 346 4.39 5.90 4.49
C LEU A 346 3.04 5.79 3.77
N LEU A 347 1.95 5.84 4.54
CA LEU A 347 0.60 5.77 3.99
C LEU A 347 0.22 7.07 3.27
N GLU A 348 0.67 8.24 3.77
CA GLU A 348 0.51 9.53 3.06
C GLU A 348 1.10 9.47 1.66
N LEU A 349 2.34 8.96 1.55
CA LEU A 349 3.01 8.81 0.26
C LEU A 349 2.18 7.97 -0.71
N ILE A 350 1.63 6.83 -0.26
CA ILE A 350 0.85 5.91 -1.09
C ILE A 350 -0.51 6.51 -1.45
N VAL A 351 -1.22 7.07 -0.47
CA VAL A 351 -2.54 7.66 -0.66
C VAL A 351 -2.49 8.84 -1.62
N GLN A 352 -1.51 9.74 -1.46
CA GLN A 352 -1.32 10.88 -2.35
C GLN A 352 -0.91 10.47 -3.77
N ALA A 353 -0.11 9.39 -3.90
CA ALA A 353 0.33 8.91 -5.20
C ALA A 353 -0.81 8.30 -6.03
N SER A 354 -1.76 7.61 -5.40
CA SER A 354 -2.71 6.75 -6.12
C SER A 354 -4.18 6.97 -5.81
N SER A 355 -4.52 8.11 -5.19
CA SER A 355 -5.90 8.57 -5.05
C SER A 355 -5.98 10.08 -5.11
N ASP A 356 -7.11 10.60 -5.59
CA ASP A 356 -7.41 12.03 -5.56
C ASP A 356 -8.28 12.36 -4.34
N GLU A 357 -8.42 13.66 -4.02
CA GLU A 357 -9.34 14.13 -2.98
C GLU A 357 -10.77 13.68 -3.29
N GLY A 358 -11.48 13.15 -2.28
CA GLY A 358 -12.78 12.52 -2.43
C GLY A 358 -12.77 11.11 -3.02
N GLY A 359 -11.61 10.59 -3.45
CA GLY A 359 -11.44 9.21 -3.91
C GLY A 359 -11.67 8.19 -2.79
N LEU A 360 -12.05 6.96 -3.14
CA LEU A 360 -12.33 5.89 -2.18
C LEU A 360 -11.10 5.00 -1.96
N VAL A 361 -10.58 5.02 -0.74
CA VAL A 361 -9.46 4.19 -0.26
C VAL A 361 -10.01 3.03 0.55
N ALA A 362 -9.51 1.82 0.34
CA ALA A 362 -9.88 0.66 1.14
C ALA A 362 -8.66 -0.06 1.71
N ASP A 363 -8.80 -0.53 2.95
CA ASP A 363 -7.83 -1.40 3.62
C ASP A 363 -8.56 -2.58 4.26
N PHE A 364 -8.35 -3.77 3.69
CA PHE A 364 -9.02 -5.00 4.14
C PHE A 364 -8.23 -5.78 5.20
N PHE A 365 -7.12 -5.21 5.69
CA PHE A 365 -6.30 -5.69 6.80
C PHE A 365 -5.85 -4.47 7.62
N CYS A 366 -6.83 -3.62 8.03
CA CYS A 366 -6.53 -2.26 8.46
C CYS A 366 -5.76 -2.16 9.79
N GLY A 367 -5.71 -3.22 10.60
CA GLY A 367 -4.93 -3.25 11.84
C GLY A 367 -5.21 -2.03 12.71
N SER A 368 -4.17 -1.24 12.98
CA SER A 368 -4.28 0.01 13.78
C SER A 368 -5.07 1.14 13.11
N GLY A 369 -5.57 0.96 11.88
CA GLY A 369 -6.33 1.99 11.18
C GLY A 369 -5.49 3.14 10.60
N THR A 370 -4.17 3.05 10.55
CA THR A 370 -3.30 4.14 10.03
C THR A 370 -3.69 4.55 8.61
N THR A 371 -3.99 3.59 7.73
CA THR A 371 -4.45 3.87 6.35
C THR A 371 -5.71 4.73 6.36
N LEU A 372 -6.63 4.43 7.26
CA LEU A 372 -7.94 5.10 7.37
C LEU A 372 -7.77 6.52 7.91
N ALA A 373 -6.99 6.68 8.98
CA ALA A 373 -6.67 7.98 9.57
C ALA A 373 -5.99 8.92 8.56
N VAL A 374 -5.05 8.39 7.78
CA VAL A 374 -4.38 9.15 6.71
C VAL A 374 -5.35 9.49 5.58
N ALA A 375 -6.20 8.56 5.15
CA ALA A 375 -7.21 8.81 4.12
C ALA A 375 -8.17 9.92 4.55
N GLU A 376 -8.68 9.88 5.79
CA GLU A 376 -9.52 10.93 6.38
C GLU A 376 -8.84 12.30 6.36
N ARG A 377 -7.62 12.39 6.90
CA ARG A 377 -6.86 13.64 6.97
C ARG A 377 -6.58 14.24 5.59
N LEU A 378 -6.42 13.41 4.58
CA LEU A 378 -6.18 13.85 3.21
C LEU A 378 -7.48 14.08 2.41
N GLY A 379 -8.66 14.03 3.03
CA GLY A 379 -9.95 14.27 2.38
C GLY A 379 -10.39 13.13 1.45
N ARG A 380 -9.95 11.90 1.70
CA ARG A 380 -10.40 10.70 1.00
C ARG A 380 -11.52 10.02 1.78
N ARG A 381 -12.41 9.35 1.06
CA ARG A 381 -13.38 8.42 1.65
C ARG A 381 -12.69 7.09 1.93
N TRP A 382 -13.14 6.34 2.93
CA TRP A 382 -12.46 5.11 3.24
C TRP A 382 -13.38 3.97 3.71
N ILE A 383 -12.91 2.74 3.48
CA ILE A 383 -13.46 1.50 4.00
C ILE A 383 -12.33 0.73 4.66
N GLY A 384 -12.44 0.45 5.96
CA GLY A 384 -11.52 -0.39 6.72
C GLY A 384 -12.18 -1.67 7.16
N VAL A 385 -11.44 -2.78 7.08
CA VAL A 385 -11.91 -4.09 7.52
C VAL A 385 -10.81 -4.79 8.32
N ASP A 386 -11.16 -5.32 9.48
CA ASP A 386 -10.28 -6.20 10.23
C ASP A 386 -11.05 -7.30 10.95
N LEU A 387 -10.41 -8.44 11.13
CA LEU A 387 -10.95 -9.56 11.90
C LEU A 387 -10.71 -9.37 13.40
N GLY A 388 -9.66 -8.65 13.76
CA GLY A 388 -9.23 -8.41 15.12
C GLY A 388 -10.15 -7.41 15.83
N ARG A 389 -10.78 -7.81 16.92
CA ARG A 389 -11.60 -6.90 17.73
C ARG A 389 -10.78 -5.72 18.25
N TYR A 390 -9.53 -5.97 18.62
CA TYR A 390 -8.63 -4.91 19.11
C TYR A 390 -8.31 -3.90 18.01
N ALA A 391 -8.08 -4.36 16.78
CA ALA A 391 -7.84 -3.50 15.64
C ALA A 391 -8.99 -2.50 15.40
N VAL A 392 -10.23 -2.97 15.51
CA VAL A 392 -11.42 -2.13 15.29
C VAL A 392 -11.69 -1.14 16.45
N HIS A 393 -11.13 -1.41 17.65
CA HIS A 393 -11.30 -0.55 18.83
C HIS A 393 -10.08 0.36 19.13
N THR A 394 -9.02 0.25 18.33
CA THR A 394 -7.84 1.13 18.42
C THR A 394 -8.10 2.45 17.73
#